data_ad629b6bcf6ef5d11aa576c9c72c0e56
#
_entry.id   ad629b6bcf6ef5d11aa576c9c72c0e56
#
_cell.length_a   1.000
_cell.length_b   1.000
_cell.length_c   1.000
_cell.angle_alpha   90.00
_cell.angle_beta   90.00
_cell.angle_gamma   90.00
#
_symmetry.space_group_name_H-M   'P 1'
#
loop_
_entity.id
_entity.type
_entity.pdbx_description
1 polymer ?
#
loop_
_entity_poly.entity_id
_entity_poly.type
_entity_poly.pdbx_seq_one_letter_code
_entity_poly.pdbx_strand_id
1 'polypeptide(L)'
;IQIVVEYLGGALGKLMGTSKVESVFAATVIFLGQSEAPLLIQPYIKKLTKSELFTCMTGGFASVAGSTLIGYSLLGAPLPYLLAASVMNAPGSLLMAKAFFPETEESQLDATVRDVRDEESKNVIDALGRGAMNGGRIAVTVGCLLIAFIAVIAFLSAIIGGIGSWFGHSEWSLEGI
;
A
#
# COMPACT_ATOMS: atom_id res chain seq x y z
N ILE A 1 -15.55 -7.61 5.68
CA ILE A 1 -14.15 -7.17 5.64
C ILE A 1 -13.81 -6.45 6.95
N GLN A 2 -14.54 -5.40 7.40
CA GLN A 2 -14.23 -4.66 8.63
C GLN A 2 -14.03 -5.52 9.87
N ILE A 3 -14.90 -6.50 10.11
CA ILE A 3 -14.81 -7.40 11.26
C ILE A 3 -13.51 -8.22 11.21
N VAL A 4 -13.16 -8.76 10.05
CA VAL A 4 -11.93 -9.55 9.87
C VAL A 4 -10.69 -8.68 10.08
N VAL A 5 -10.69 -7.47 9.51
CA VAL A 5 -9.59 -6.50 9.67
C VAL A 5 -9.45 -6.06 11.14
N GLU A 6 -10.56 -5.86 11.85
CA GLU A 6 -10.55 -5.49 13.28
C GLU A 6 -9.96 -6.62 14.15
N TYR A 7 -10.34 -7.86 13.90
CA TYR A 7 -9.80 -9.02 14.63
C TYR A 7 -8.32 -9.25 14.32
N LEU A 8 -7.94 -9.24 13.04
CA LEU A 8 -6.54 -9.39 12.61
C LEU A 8 -5.68 -8.23 13.10
N GLY A 9 -6.17 -6.99 12.96
CA GLY A 9 -5.47 -5.81 13.44
C GLY A 9 -5.32 -5.81 14.96
N GLY A 10 -6.36 -6.24 15.70
CA GLY A 10 -6.29 -6.38 17.15
C GLY A 10 -5.28 -7.45 17.60
N ALA A 11 -5.22 -8.58 16.91
CA ALA A 11 -4.23 -9.63 17.18
C ALA A 11 -2.79 -9.16 16.87
N LEU A 12 -2.57 -8.52 15.72
CA LEU A 12 -1.28 -7.95 15.34
C LEU A 12 -0.83 -6.89 16.33
N GLY A 13 -1.70 -5.95 16.69
CA GLY A 13 -1.39 -4.89 17.65
C GLY A 13 -0.96 -5.43 19.00
N LYS A 14 -1.65 -6.48 19.51
CA LYS A 14 -1.32 -7.12 20.77
C LYS A 14 -0.02 -7.92 20.73
N LEU A 15 0.27 -8.56 19.60
CA LEU A 15 1.49 -9.35 19.41
C LEU A 15 2.72 -8.46 19.19
N MET A 16 2.57 -7.38 18.46
CA MET A 16 3.68 -6.53 18.02
C MET A 16 3.85 -5.25 18.85
N GLY A 17 2.90 -4.95 19.75
CA GLY A 17 2.93 -3.72 20.53
C GLY A 17 2.79 -2.44 19.71
N THR A 18 2.14 -2.54 18.55
CA THR A 18 1.91 -1.42 17.64
C THR A 18 0.55 -0.78 17.89
N SER A 19 0.38 0.47 17.43
CA SER A 19 -0.89 1.17 17.59
C SER A 19 -2.02 0.47 16.82
N LYS A 20 -3.24 0.72 17.23
CA LYS A 20 -4.42 0.10 16.62
C LYS A 20 -4.56 0.48 15.15
N VAL A 21 -4.24 1.71 14.79
CA VAL A 21 -4.31 2.20 13.41
C VAL A 21 -3.28 1.52 12.53
N GLU A 22 -2.03 1.40 12.98
CA GLU A 22 -0.98 0.69 12.27
C GLU A 22 -1.34 -0.77 12.01
N SER A 23 -1.84 -1.43 13.05
CA SER A 23 -2.21 -2.85 12.99
C SER A 23 -3.41 -3.09 12.06
N VAL A 24 -4.42 -2.22 12.11
CA VAL A 24 -5.57 -2.27 11.20
C VAL A 24 -5.13 -1.97 9.77
N PHE A 25 -4.25 -1.00 9.57
CA PHE A 25 -3.70 -0.70 8.26
C PHE A 25 -2.91 -1.90 7.70
N ALA A 26 -2.00 -2.47 8.49
CA ALA A 26 -1.21 -3.65 8.09
C ALA A 26 -2.10 -4.86 7.74
N ALA A 27 -3.17 -5.10 8.50
CA ALA A 27 -4.14 -6.13 8.17
C ALA A 27 -4.92 -5.81 6.88
N THR A 28 -5.20 -4.54 6.64
CA THR A 28 -5.94 -4.08 5.46
C THR A 28 -5.14 -4.27 4.17
N VAL A 29 -3.84 -3.97 4.19
CA VAL A 29 -2.97 -4.08 3.01
C VAL A 29 -2.74 -5.52 2.55
N ILE A 30 -3.08 -6.53 3.35
CA ILE A 30 -3.10 -7.94 2.91
C ILE A 30 -4.12 -8.12 1.76
N PHE A 31 -5.24 -7.41 1.81
CA PHE A 31 -6.36 -7.56 0.88
C PHE A 31 -6.46 -6.40 -0.11
N LEU A 32 -6.24 -5.19 0.37
CA LEU A 32 -6.32 -3.97 -0.40
C LEU A 32 -4.92 -3.51 -0.84
N GLY A 33 -4.88 -2.87 -1.98
CA GLY A 33 -3.62 -2.33 -2.50
C GLY A 33 -3.15 -1.08 -1.75
N GLN A 34 -1.94 -0.68 -2.06
CA GLN A 34 -1.30 0.52 -1.52
C GLN A 34 -2.07 1.81 -1.80
N SER A 35 -2.91 1.84 -2.83
CA SER A 35 -3.73 3.01 -3.19
C SER A 35 -5.06 3.06 -2.43
N GLU A 36 -5.60 1.90 -2.05
CA GLU A 36 -6.91 1.79 -1.40
C GLU A 36 -6.78 1.78 0.13
N ALA A 37 -5.75 1.16 0.67
CA ALA A 37 -5.56 1.07 2.12
C ALA A 37 -5.44 2.45 2.81
N PRO A 38 -4.74 3.47 2.25
CA PRO A 38 -4.70 4.81 2.83
C PRO A 38 -6.06 5.50 2.95
N LEU A 39 -7.03 5.15 2.11
CA LEU A 39 -8.39 5.69 2.20
C LEU A 39 -9.09 5.30 3.50
N LEU A 40 -8.77 4.10 4.02
CA LEU A 40 -9.32 3.63 5.29
C LEU A 40 -8.83 4.46 6.49
N ILE A 41 -7.57 4.91 6.44
CA ILE A 41 -6.96 5.70 7.52
C ILE A 41 -7.02 7.21 7.26
N GLN A 42 -7.60 7.64 6.14
CA GLN A 42 -7.69 9.06 5.75
C GLN A 42 -8.19 9.98 6.89
N PRO A 43 -9.24 9.64 7.66
CA PRO A 43 -9.72 10.49 8.76
C PRO A 43 -8.70 10.64 9.89
N TYR A 44 -7.77 9.70 10.02
CA TYR A 44 -6.79 9.64 11.10
C TYR A 44 -5.44 10.25 10.75
N ILE A 45 -5.15 10.47 9.45
CA ILE A 45 -3.81 10.90 8.96
C ILE A 45 -3.29 12.12 9.70
N LYS A 46 -4.16 13.09 10.01
CA LYS A 46 -3.77 14.33 10.71
C LYS A 46 -3.39 14.12 12.17
N LYS A 47 -3.75 12.98 12.75
CA LYS A 47 -3.52 12.65 14.16
C LYS A 47 -2.48 11.56 14.35
N LEU A 48 -1.94 11.01 13.25
CA LEU A 48 -0.88 10.01 13.28
C LEU A 48 0.42 10.64 13.77
N THR A 49 1.16 9.88 14.57
CA THR A 49 2.54 10.21 14.87
C THR A 49 3.41 10.01 13.61
N LYS A 50 4.61 10.55 13.63
CA LYS A 50 5.54 10.35 12.49
C LYS A 50 5.90 8.88 12.30
N SER A 51 6.06 8.13 13.39
CA SER A 51 6.32 6.69 13.36
C SER A 51 5.13 5.91 12.78
N GLU A 52 3.92 6.23 13.21
CA GLU A 52 2.69 5.60 12.69
C GLU A 52 2.52 5.87 11.19
N LEU A 53 2.74 7.11 10.76
CA LEU A 53 2.67 7.47 9.34
C LEU A 53 3.73 6.73 8.53
N PHE A 54 4.98 6.68 9.03
CA PHE A 54 6.05 5.93 8.37
C PHE A 54 5.72 4.44 8.26
N THR A 55 5.14 3.85 9.30
CA THR A 55 4.70 2.45 9.32
C THR A 55 3.62 2.20 8.27
N CYS A 56 2.62 3.08 8.17
CA CYS A 56 1.58 2.98 7.15
C CYS A 56 2.15 3.10 5.73
N MET A 57 3.08 4.03 5.50
CA MET A 57 3.75 4.17 4.21
C MET A 57 4.57 2.92 3.86
N THR A 58 5.37 2.41 4.79
CA THR A 58 6.17 1.19 4.60
C THR A 58 5.28 -0.01 4.27
N GLY A 59 4.20 -0.21 5.04
CA GLY A 59 3.23 -1.29 4.80
C GLY A 59 2.55 -1.18 3.44
N GLY A 60 2.20 0.04 3.02
CA GLY A 60 1.62 0.29 1.71
C GLY A 60 2.57 -0.07 0.56
N PHE A 61 3.82 0.40 0.62
CA PHE A 61 4.81 0.13 -0.42
C PHE A 61 5.27 -1.32 -0.49
N ALA A 62 5.29 -2.01 0.64
CA ALA A 62 5.71 -3.41 0.71
C ALA A 62 4.61 -4.38 0.27
N SER A 63 3.36 -3.96 0.18
CA SER A 63 2.22 -4.83 -0.09
C SER A 63 1.90 -4.97 -1.58
N VAL A 64 1.24 -6.07 -1.93
CA VAL A 64 0.72 -6.33 -3.26
C VAL A 64 -0.80 -6.40 -3.17
N ALA A 65 -1.50 -5.62 -4.00
CA ALA A 65 -2.97 -5.62 -4.03
C ALA A 65 -3.51 -7.02 -4.38
N GLY A 66 -4.60 -7.42 -3.71
CA GLY A 66 -5.25 -8.71 -3.96
C GLY A 66 -5.64 -8.94 -5.43
N SER A 67 -6.05 -7.88 -6.14
CA SER A 67 -6.31 -7.92 -7.58
C SER A 67 -5.05 -8.23 -8.41
N THR A 68 -3.91 -7.71 -8.01
CA THR A 68 -2.62 -7.92 -8.69
C THR A 68 -2.09 -9.35 -8.46
N LEU A 69 -2.40 -9.97 -7.30
CA LEU A 69 -2.07 -11.38 -7.04
C LEU A 69 -2.67 -12.32 -8.08
N ILE A 70 -3.92 -12.05 -8.50
CA ILE A 70 -4.58 -12.84 -9.57
C ILE A 70 -3.82 -12.66 -10.88
N GLY A 71 -3.42 -11.43 -11.22
CA GLY A 71 -2.61 -11.15 -12.40
C GLY A 71 -1.28 -11.92 -12.41
N TYR A 72 -0.54 -11.92 -11.31
CA TYR A 72 0.70 -12.69 -11.19
C TYR A 72 0.47 -14.20 -11.27
N SER A 73 -0.63 -14.70 -10.71
CA SER A 73 -0.99 -16.13 -10.83
C SER A 73 -1.25 -16.52 -12.28
N LEU A 74 -1.90 -15.66 -13.07
CA LEU A 74 -2.12 -15.87 -14.50
C LEU A 74 -0.80 -15.86 -15.32
N LEU A 75 0.22 -15.15 -14.83
CA LEU A 75 1.56 -15.14 -15.42
C LEU A 75 2.41 -16.35 -15.00
N GLY A 76 1.85 -17.30 -14.22
CA GLY A 76 2.49 -18.55 -13.85
C GLY A 76 3.07 -18.58 -12.42
N ALA A 77 2.94 -17.51 -11.63
CA ALA A 77 3.37 -17.53 -10.24
C ALA A 77 2.40 -18.37 -9.39
N PRO A 78 2.90 -19.35 -8.57
CA PRO A 78 2.02 -20.21 -7.79
C PRO A 78 1.28 -19.41 -6.70
N LEU A 79 -0.05 -19.45 -6.75
CA LEU A 79 -0.94 -18.69 -5.85
C LEU A 79 -0.65 -18.89 -4.35
N PRO A 80 -0.33 -20.12 -3.86
CA PRO A 80 -0.02 -20.31 -2.44
C PRO A 80 1.16 -19.47 -1.94
N TYR A 81 2.22 -19.31 -2.74
CA TYR A 81 3.37 -18.49 -2.38
C TYR A 81 3.03 -17.01 -2.39
N LEU A 82 2.20 -16.56 -3.34
CA LEU A 82 1.73 -15.18 -3.40
C LEU A 82 0.89 -14.81 -2.17
N LEU A 83 -0.02 -15.69 -1.77
CA LEU A 83 -0.83 -15.51 -0.56
C LEU A 83 0.03 -15.52 0.71
N ALA A 84 0.97 -16.47 0.82
CA ALA A 84 1.90 -16.51 1.93
C ALA A 84 2.71 -15.22 2.04
N ALA A 85 3.26 -14.73 0.94
CA ALA A 85 4.00 -13.47 0.88
C ALA A 85 3.14 -12.29 1.32
N SER A 86 1.90 -12.19 0.84
CA SER A 86 0.97 -11.11 1.22
C SER A 86 0.67 -11.10 2.72
N VAL A 87 0.42 -12.27 3.32
CA VAL A 87 0.16 -12.38 4.77
C VAL A 87 1.41 -12.08 5.59
N MET A 88 2.58 -12.57 5.17
CA MET A 88 3.86 -12.32 5.87
C MET A 88 4.30 -10.86 5.79
N ASN A 89 3.84 -10.15 4.78
CA ASN A 89 4.18 -8.74 4.59
C ASN A 89 3.60 -7.84 5.69
N ALA A 90 2.44 -8.15 6.23
CA ALA A 90 1.82 -7.35 7.28
C ALA A 90 2.70 -7.25 8.54
N PRO A 91 3.10 -8.36 9.22
CA PRO A 91 3.99 -8.29 10.35
C PRO A 91 5.41 -7.85 9.95
N GLY A 92 5.89 -8.23 8.77
CA GLY A 92 7.22 -7.86 8.28
C GLY A 92 7.38 -6.36 8.10
N SER A 93 6.42 -5.69 7.49
CA SER A 93 6.43 -4.24 7.30
C SER A 93 6.37 -3.47 8.61
N LEU A 94 5.54 -3.93 9.57
CA LEU A 94 5.45 -3.35 10.92
C LEU A 94 6.80 -3.44 11.64
N LEU A 95 7.41 -4.62 11.63
CA LEU A 95 8.70 -4.86 12.28
C LEU A 95 9.79 -3.98 11.68
N MET A 96 9.91 -3.96 10.35
CA MET A 96 10.92 -3.15 9.67
C MET A 96 10.69 -1.66 9.89
N ALA A 97 9.46 -1.19 9.80
CA ALA A 97 9.15 0.22 10.04
C ALA A 97 9.54 0.66 11.46
N LYS A 98 9.21 -0.14 12.48
CA LYS A 98 9.56 0.17 13.87
C LYS A 98 11.05 0.00 14.17
N ALA A 99 11.77 -0.86 13.43
CA ALA A 99 13.22 -0.96 13.53
C ALA A 99 13.93 0.29 13.01
N PHE A 100 13.43 0.88 11.91
CA PHE A 100 14.01 2.10 11.34
C PHE A 100 13.51 3.38 12.02
N PHE A 101 12.24 3.41 12.40
CA PHE A 101 11.62 4.59 13.00
C PHE A 101 10.76 4.19 14.21
N PRO A 102 11.41 3.96 15.37
CA PRO A 102 10.71 3.56 16.59
C PRO A 102 9.73 4.63 17.07
N GLU A 103 8.68 4.22 17.76
CA GLU A 103 7.71 5.15 18.35
C GLU A 103 8.31 5.85 19.55
N THR A 104 8.30 7.15 19.51
CA THR A 104 8.77 8.03 20.60
C THR A 104 7.68 8.95 21.13
N GLU A 105 6.52 8.96 20.49
CA GLU A 105 5.38 9.82 20.83
C GLU A 105 4.22 8.92 21.30
N GLU A 106 3.37 9.45 22.19
CA GLU A 106 2.15 8.73 22.58
C GLU A 106 1.09 8.84 21.49
N SER A 107 0.58 7.70 21.01
CA SER A 107 -0.48 7.67 20.02
C SER A 107 -1.77 8.23 20.60
N GLN A 108 -2.30 9.28 19.98
CA GLN A 108 -3.59 9.88 20.37
C GLN A 108 -4.80 9.07 19.89
N LEU A 109 -4.57 7.98 19.15
CA LEU A 109 -5.62 7.29 18.41
C LEU A 109 -6.11 6.00 19.06
N ASP A 110 -5.43 5.48 20.08
CA ASP A 110 -5.84 4.22 20.74
C ASP A 110 -7.23 4.28 21.39
N ALA A 111 -7.65 5.46 21.83
CA ALA A 111 -8.96 5.67 22.42
C ALA A 111 -10.08 5.99 21.42
N THR A 112 -9.76 6.46 20.19
CA THR A 112 -10.71 7.16 19.32
C THR A 112 -11.11 6.39 18.07
N VAL A 113 -10.50 5.21 17.78
CA VAL A 113 -10.79 4.43 16.55
C VAL A 113 -12.25 3.93 16.49
N ARG A 114 -12.95 3.87 17.62
CA ARG A 114 -14.38 3.49 17.67
C ARG A 114 -15.33 4.63 17.31
N ASP A 115 -14.91 5.88 17.42
CA ASP A 115 -15.79 7.05 17.32
C ASP A 115 -15.73 7.77 15.98
N VAL A 116 -14.86 7.36 15.04
CA VAL A 116 -14.83 7.99 13.72
C VAL A 116 -15.91 7.38 12.84
N ARG A 117 -17.05 8.01 12.88
CA ARG A 117 -18.07 7.91 11.85
C ARG A 117 -17.62 8.73 10.65
N ASP A 118 -17.88 8.23 9.47
CA ASP A 118 -17.83 9.01 8.24
C ASP A 118 -18.89 10.12 8.36
N GLU A 119 -18.47 11.32 8.78
CA GLU A 119 -19.32 12.50 8.94
C GLU A 119 -19.71 13.11 7.59
N GLU A 120 -19.02 12.73 6.52
CA GLU A 120 -19.25 13.24 5.19
C GLU A 120 -20.38 12.51 4.44
N SER A 121 -20.63 11.24 4.76
CA SER A 121 -21.65 10.44 4.07
C SER A 121 -22.98 10.47 4.81
N LYS A 122 -24.02 10.99 4.13
CA LYS A 122 -25.38 11.10 4.70
C LYS A 122 -26.11 9.75 4.77
N ASN A 123 -25.80 8.83 3.86
CA ASN A 123 -26.39 7.50 3.79
C ASN A 123 -25.49 6.53 3.00
N VAL A 124 -25.84 5.24 2.99
CA VAL A 124 -25.07 4.19 2.32
C VAL A 124 -24.89 4.43 0.82
N ILE A 125 -25.90 5.01 0.17
CA ILE A 125 -25.86 5.29 -1.28
C ILE A 125 -24.87 6.45 -1.55
N ASP A 126 -24.88 7.48 -0.71
CA ASP A 126 -23.92 8.60 -0.80
C ASP A 126 -22.49 8.13 -0.55
N ALA A 127 -22.29 7.28 0.44
CA ALA A 127 -20.98 6.64 0.70
C ALA A 127 -20.49 5.82 -0.51
N LEU A 128 -21.37 5.05 -1.13
CA LEU A 128 -21.06 4.28 -2.33
C LEU A 128 -20.69 5.21 -3.51
N GLY A 129 -21.46 6.26 -3.73
CA GLY A 129 -21.21 7.24 -4.78
C GLY A 129 -19.86 7.97 -4.61
N ARG A 130 -19.56 8.43 -3.39
CA ARG A 130 -18.26 9.04 -3.05
C ARG A 130 -17.10 8.07 -3.20
N GLY A 131 -17.27 6.83 -2.73
CA GLY A 131 -16.28 5.77 -2.91
C GLY A 131 -15.98 5.49 -4.38
N ALA A 132 -17.01 5.39 -5.22
CA ALA A 132 -16.87 5.20 -6.66
C ALA A 132 -16.16 6.38 -7.34
N MET A 133 -16.48 7.62 -6.97
CA MET A 133 -15.82 8.82 -7.51
C MET A 133 -14.34 8.89 -7.09
N ASN A 134 -14.03 8.60 -5.82
CA ASN A 134 -12.67 8.59 -5.33
C ASN A 134 -11.85 7.47 -6.00
N GLY A 135 -12.41 6.27 -6.10
CA GLY A 135 -11.80 5.14 -6.80
C GLY A 135 -11.53 5.45 -8.28
N GLY A 136 -12.48 6.08 -8.96
CA GLY A 136 -12.32 6.52 -10.35
C GLY A 136 -11.18 7.53 -10.53
N ARG A 137 -11.08 8.52 -9.65
CA ARG A 137 -9.96 9.48 -9.66
C ARG A 137 -8.61 8.80 -9.45
N ILE A 138 -8.53 7.88 -8.50
CA ILE A 138 -7.31 7.12 -8.22
C ILE A 138 -6.93 6.28 -9.44
N ALA A 139 -7.87 5.56 -10.05
CA ALA A 139 -7.62 4.73 -11.22
C ALA A 139 -7.05 5.56 -12.39
N VAL A 140 -7.64 6.72 -12.68
CA VAL A 140 -7.12 7.63 -13.72
C VAL A 140 -5.73 8.14 -13.36
N THR A 141 -5.52 8.58 -12.13
CA THR A 141 -4.21 9.09 -11.66
C THR A 141 -3.12 8.02 -11.76
N VAL A 142 -3.41 6.81 -11.29
CA VAL A 142 -2.47 5.68 -11.37
C VAL A 142 -2.19 5.32 -12.84
N GLY A 143 -3.20 5.30 -13.68
CA GLY A 143 -3.03 5.07 -15.13
C GLY A 143 -2.11 6.10 -15.77
N CYS A 144 -2.31 7.38 -15.50
CA CYS A 144 -1.44 8.45 -15.99
C CYS A 144 0.00 8.31 -15.49
N LEU A 145 0.19 7.99 -14.20
CA LEU A 145 1.51 7.77 -13.62
C LEU A 145 2.22 6.58 -14.26
N LEU A 146 1.53 5.46 -14.47
CA LEU A 146 2.11 4.29 -15.13
C LEU A 146 2.56 4.61 -16.55
N ILE A 147 1.74 5.32 -17.32
CA ILE A 147 2.12 5.75 -18.67
C ILE A 147 3.37 6.63 -18.63
N ALA A 148 3.42 7.60 -17.70
CA ALA A 148 4.56 8.49 -17.55
C ALA A 148 5.84 7.72 -17.17
N PHE A 149 5.77 6.81 -16.21
CA PHE A 149 6.93 5.99 -15.80
C PHE A 149 7.42 5.07 -16.93
N ILE A 150 6.51 4.41 -17.64
CA ILE A 150 6.87 3.56 -18.78
C ILE A 150 7.55 4.39 -19.86
N ALA A 151 7.03 5.59 -20.15
CA ALA A 151 7.64 6.49 -21.11
C ALA A 151 9.05 6.95 -20.69
N VAL A 152 9.25 7.26 -19.40
CA VAL A 152 10.59 7.62 -18.87
C VAL A 152 11.56 6.44 -18.96
N ILE A 153 11.14 5.24 -18.60
CA ILE A 153 11.97 4.03 -18.70
C ILE A 153 12.36 3.77 -20.16
N ALA A 154 11.39 3.84 -21.07
CA ALA A 154 11.64 3.67 -22.49
C ALA A 154 12.60 4.74 -23.05
N PHE A 155 12.45 6.00 -22.62
CA PHE A 155 13.33 7.09 -23.02
C PHE A 155 14.76 6.89 -22.52
N LEU A 156 14.93 6.51 -21.25
CA LEU A 156 16.25 6.22 -20.68
C LEU A 156 16.90 5.01 -21.36
N SER A 157 16.14 3.95 -21.62
CA SER A 157 16.62 2.77 -22.36
C SER A 157 17.06 3.13 -23.79
N ALA A 158 16.33 4.02 -24.47
CA ALA A 158 16.72 4.50 -25.79
C ALA A 158 18.03 5.31 -25.77
N ILE A 159 18.25 6.14 -24.74
CA ILE A 159 19.51 6.88 -24.55
C ILE A 159 20.67 5.90 -24.32
N ILE A 160 20.49 4.94 -23.40
CA ILE A 160 21.52 3.94 -23.08
C ILE A 160 21.86 3.09 -24.32
N GLY A 161 20.84 2.63 -25.05
CA GLY A 161 21.05 1.90 -26.30
C GLY A 161 21.72 2.72 -27.38
N GLY A 162 21.38 4.01 -27.47
CA GLY A 162 22.05 4.94 -28.38
C GLY A 162 23.55 5.12 -28.07
N ILE A 163 23.89 5.27 -26.79
CA ILE A 163 25.29 5.35 -26.33
C ILE A 163 25.97 4.00 -26.54
N GLY A 164 25.32 2.89 -26.21
CA GLY A 164 25.84 1.54 -26.38
C GLY A 164 26.17 1.21 -27.86
N SER A 165 25.39 1.72 -28.80
CA SER A 165 25.62 1.53 -30.23
C SER A 165 26.93 2.15 -30.69
N TRP A 166 27.37 3.27 -30.09
CA TRP A 166 28.66 3.88 -30.36
C TRP A 166 29.85 3.03 -29.93
N PHE A 167 29.62 2.18 -28.89
CA PHE A 167 30.63 1.24 -28.36
C PHE A 167 30.47 -0.19 -28.92
N GLY A 168 29.58 -0.39 -29.91
CA GLY A 168 29.33 -1.72 -30.51
C GLY A 168 28.42 -2.62 -29.71
N HIS A 169 27.74 -2.11 -28.68
CA HIS A 169 26.85 -2.84 -27.80
C HIS A 169 25.44 -2.25 -27.89
N SER A 170 24.74 -2.55 -28.98
CA SER A 170 23.36 -2.06 -29.21
C SER A 170 22.29 -2.72 -28.32
N GLU A 171 22.65 -3.73 -27.53
CA GLU A 171 21.75 -4.46 -26.64
C GLU A 171 21.65 -3.84 -25.22
N TRP A 172 22.38 -2.75 -24.98
CA TRP A 172 22.30 -2.07 -23.69
C TRP A 172 20.94 -1.45 -23.49
N SER A 173 20.27 -1.89 -22.45
CA SER A 173 18.99 -1.35 -21.98
C SER A 173 19.02 -1.22 -20.46
N LEU A 174 18.11 -0.43 -19.92
CA LEU A 174 17.98 -0.26 -18.46
C LEU A 174 17.61 -1.57 -17.77
N GLU A 175 17.01 -2.51 -18.49
CA GLU A 175 16.61 -3.84 -18.01
C GLU A 175 17.71 -4.89 -18.17
N GLY A 176 18.74 -4.61 -18.96
CA GLY A 176 19.82 -5.54 -19.29
C GLY A 176 21.15 -5.27 -18.57
N ILE A 177 21.21 -4.21 -17.73
CA ILE A 177 22.32 -3.88 -16.83
C ILE A 177 22.01 -4.39 -15.42
#